data_56160165c839d1de28c43f8cf775dd11
#
_entry.id   56160165c839d1de28c43f8cf775dd11
#
_cell.length_a   1.000
_cell.length_b   1.000
_cell.length_c   1.000
_cell.angle_alpha   90.00
_cell.angle_beta   90.00
_cell.angle_gamma   90.00
#
_symmetry.space_group_name_H-M   'P 1'
#
loop_
_entity.id
_entity.type
_entity.pdbx_description
1 polymer ?
#
loop_
_entity_poly.entity_id
_entity_poly.type
_entity_poly.pdbx_seq_one_letter_code
_entity_poly.pdbx_strand_id
1 'polypeptide(L)'
;MIELHNIDCMEYLATCEDNAFELAIVDPPYTNNADGLKAGYNRSQFNYQALKSPPNEIFLKQLFRVSKNQILWGFNYYLDLLPSTDSVICWWKHQNGHFSECEYAWSSQKKSRIFDRAYQKDQFNKIHPTQKPVKLYEWLLMNYAKEGDRILDTHLGSGSIAIACHNLGFDLVGCELDTDYFNAAKKRLEQHQSQLRIPMQ
;
A
#
# COMPACT_ATOMS: atom_id res chain seq x y z
N MET A 1 14.19 -6.67 -8.20
CA MET A 1 14.57 -5.24 -8.47
C MET A 1 13.50 -4.32 -7.90
N ILE A 2 13.83 -3.13 -7.35
CA ILE A 2 12.83 -2.15 -6.86
C ILE A 2 12.88 -0.94 -7.78
N GLU A 3 11.80 -0.68 -8.48
CA GLU A 3 11.64 0.45 -9.41
C GLU A 3 10.60 1.43 -8.83
N LEU A 4 10.98 2.68 -8.59
CA LEU A 4 10.10 3.72 -8.06
C LEU A 4 9.99 4.87 -9.04
N HIS A 5 8.76 5.32 -9.31
CA HIS A 5 8.43 6.35 -10.28
C HIS A 5 7.65 7.49 -9.63
N ASN A 6 8.11 8.74 -9.81
CA ASN A 6 7.35 9.93 -9.44
C ASN A 6 6.47 10.32 -10.63
N ILE A 7 5.29 9.71 -10.73
CA ILE A 7 4.38 9.80 -11.88
C ILE A 7 2.94 9.58 -11.43
N ASP A 8 1.99 10.10 -12.20
CA ASP A 8 0.60 9.67 -12.09
C ASP A 8 0.49 8.18 -12.46
N CYS A 9 -0.10 7.39 -11.57
CA CYS A 9 -0.23 5.95 -11.80
C CYS A 9 -1.00 5.62 -13.09
N MET A 10 -1.95 6.46 -13.52
CA MET A 10 -2.70 6.24 -14.75
C MET A 10 -1.82 6.40 -15.99
N GLU A 11 -0.86 7.33 -15.97
CA GLU A 11 0.12 7.47 -17.04
C GLU A 11 1.03 6.25 -17.11
N TYR A 12 1.49 5.75 -15.95
CA TYR A 12 2.30 4.53 -15.89
C TYR A 12 1.52 3.29 -16.36
N LEU A 13 0.30 3.09 -15.85
CA LEU A 13 -0.53 1.93 -16.19
C LEU A 13 -0.86 1.88 -17.68
N ALA A 14 -1.00 3.04 -18.35
CA ALA A 14 -1.23 3.10 -19.79
C ALA A 14 -0.06 2.54 -20.65
N THR A 15 1.15 2.51 -20.11
CA THR A 15 2.34 1.95 -20.77
C THR A 15 2.51 0.46 -20.54
N CYS A 16 1.79 -0.13 -19.57
CA CYS A 16 1.95 -1.53 -19.20
C CYS A 16 1.15 -2.46 -20.12
N GLU A 17 1.71 -3.61 -20.40
CA GLU A 17 1.02 -4.71 -21.04
C GLU A 17 -0.03 -5.34 -20.10
N ASP A 18 -0.98 -6.09 -20.67
CA ASP A 18 -1.96 -6.86 -19.90
C ASP A 18 -1.24 -7.94 -19.08
N ASN A 19 -1.63 -8.08 -17.80
CA ASN A 19 -1.06 -9.05 -16.87
C ASN A 19 0.47 -8.92 -16.65
N ALA A 20 1.01 -7.68 -16.77
CA ALA A 20 2.43 -7.40 -16.56
C ALA A 20 2.89 -7.66 -15.12
N PHE A 21 1.96 -7.76 -14.17
CA PHE A 21 2.22 -7.99 -12.75
C PHE A 21 1.44 -9.20 -12.22
N GLU A 22 2.08 -10.00 -11.38
CA GLU A 22 1.45 -11.15 -10.73
C GLU A 22 0.51 -10.70 -9.62
N LEU A 23 0.87 -9.64 -8.88
CA LEU A 23 0.09 -9.12 -7.77
C LEU A 23 0.20 -7.59 -7.66
N ALA A 24 -0.94 -6.91 -7.62
CA ALA A 24 -1.02 -5.52 -7.20
C ALA A 24 -1.46 -5.43 -5.73
N ILE A 25 -0.73 -4.69 -4.90
CA ILE A 25 -1.09 -4.39 -3.51
C ILE A 25 -1.19 -2.88 -3.39
N VAL A 26 -2.42 -2.37 -3.29
CA VAL A 26 -2.69 -0.94 -3.47
C VAL A 26 -3.47 -0.38 -2.28
N ASP A 27 -3.03 0.78 -1.79
CA ASP A 27 -3.67 1.56 -0.74
C ASP A 27 -4.04 2.96 -1.27
N PRO A 28 -5.04 3.07 -2.15
CA PRO A 28 -5.40 4.34 -2.76
C PRO A 28 -6.05 5.28 -1.72
N PRO A 29 -6.09 6.59 -1.98
CA PRO A 29 -6.90 7.48 -1.17
C PRO A 29 -8.37 7.08 -1.29
N TYR A 30 -9.07 6.91 -0.17
CA TYR A 30 -10.46 6.43 -0.16
C TYR A 30 -11.41 7.28 0.68
N THR A 31 -10.97 8.43 1.16
CA THR A 31 -11.82 9.34 1.92
C THR A 31 -11.88 10.72 1.28
N ASN A 32 -13.10 11.17 0.97
CA ASN A 32 -13.34 12.57 0.60
C ASN A 32 -13.17 13.54 1.78
N ASN A 33 -13.00 13.02 2.99
CA ASN A 33 -12.96 13.78 4.23
C ASN A 33 -11.52 13.87 4.77
N ALA A 34 -10.63 14.52 3.99
CA ALA A 34 -9.29 14.87 4.47
C ALA A 34 -9.33 15.67 5.80
N ASP A 35 -10.47 16.28 6.12
CA ASP A 35 -10.68 17.01 7.37
C ASP A 35 -10.84 16.07 8.58
N GLY A 36 -11.35 14.86 8.42
CA GLY A 36 -11.39 13.85 9.48
C GLY A 36 -10.01 13.31 9.86
N LEU A 37 -9.07 13.25 8.92
CA LEU A 37 -7.68 12.86 9.17
C LEU A 37 -6.90 13.93 9.97
N LYS A 38 -7.39 15.18 9.99
CA LYS A 38 -6.75 16.31 10.70
C LYS A 38 -6.91 16.24 12.22
N ALA A 39 -7.80 15.43 12.74
CA ALA A 39 -8.20 15.47 14.15
C ALA A 39 -7.24 14.79 15.14
N GLY A 40 -6.08 14.29 14.75
CA GLY A 40 -5.18 13.58 15.67
C GLY A 40 -3.68 13.71 15.40
N TYR A 41 -3.27 14.43 14.36
CA TYR A 41 -1.86 14.55 13.98
C TYR A 41 -1.38 16.00 13.96
N ASN A 42 -0.09 16.19 14.22
CA ASN A 42 0.56 17.52 14.10
C ASN A 42 0.47 17.97 12.64
N ARG A 43 -0.46 18.88 12.35
CA ARG A 43 -1.02 19.23 11.04
C ARG A 43 -0.02 19.82 10.04
N SER A 44 1.16 20.22 10.52
CA SER A 44 2.14 20.98 9.72
C SER A 44 3.08 20.11 8.88
N GLN A 45 3.06 18.79 9.06
CA GLN A 45 4.07 17.89 8.44
C GLN A 45 3.58 17.14 7.20
N PHE A 46 2.25 17.12 6.91
CA PHE A 46 1.71 16.26 5.85
C PHE A 46 0.83 17.00 4.85
N ASN A 47 1.01 16.70 3.56
CA ASN A 47 0.13 17.18 2.49
C ASN A 47 -1.13 16.31 2.38
N TYR A 48 -2.21 16.73 3.03
CA TYR A 48 -3.50 16.02 2.98
C TYR A 48 -4.28 16.22 1.66
N GLN A 49 -3.85 17.13 0.78
CA GLN A 49 -4.53 17.38 -0.50
C GLN A 49 -4.34 16.21 -1.47
N ALA A 50 -3.19 15.55 -1.41
CA ALA A 50 -2.89 14.37 -2.23
C ALA A 50 -3.79 13.14 -1.92
N LEU A 51 -4.55 13.17 -0.80
CA LEU A 51 -5.39 12.05 -0.35
C LEU A 51 -6.88 12.19 -0.74
N LYS A 52 -7.23 13.01 -1.74
CA LYS A 52 -8.63 13.42 -1.97
C LYS A 52 -9.38 12.68 -3.07
N SER A 53 -8.76 11.83 -3.83
CA SER A 53 -9.45 11.19 -4.96
C SER A 53 -9.58 9.69 -4.74
N PRO A 54 -10.77 9.19 -4.33
CA PRO A 54 -11.00 7.76 -4.24
C PRO A 54 -10.88 7.11 -5.63
N PRO A 55 -10.61 5.79 -5.67
CA PRO A 55 -10.58 5.03 -6.91
C PRO A 55 -11.87 5.21 -7.71
N ASN A 56 -11.74 5.24 -9.02
CA ASN A 56 -12.85 5.25 -9.96
C ASN A 56 -12.81 4.01 -10.87
N GLU A 57 -13.87 3.81 -11.66
CA GLU A 57 -13.98 2.68 -12.59
C GLU A 57 -12.80 2.59 -13.58
N ILE A 58 -12.32 3.74 -14.06
CA ILE A 58 -11.23 3.79 -15.05
C ILE A 58 -9.94 3.29 -14.43
N PHE A 59 -9.62 3.74 -13.21
CA PHE A 59 -8.46 3.26 -12.47
C PHE A 59 -8.54 1.75 -12.20
N LEU A 60 -9.68 1.27 -11.68
CA LEU A 60 -9.84 -0.16 -11.37
C LEU A 60 -9.75 -1.01 -12.63
N LYS A 61 -10.34 -0.56 -13.75
CA LYS A 61 -10.24 -1.26 -15.04
C LYS A 61 -8.78 -1.41 -15.50
N GLN A 62 -7.98 -0.35 -15.37
CA GLN A 62 -6.56 -0.42 -15.72
C GLN A 62 -5.78 -1.30 -14.74
N LEU A 63 -6.04 -1.20 -13.44
CA LEU A 63 -5.38 -2.04 -12.44
C LEU A 63 -5.65 -3.52 -12.68
N PHE A 64 -6.91 -3.91 -12.94
CA PHE A 64 -7.28 -5.30 -13.26
C PHE A 64 -6.72 -5.76 -14.60
N ARG A 65 -6.53 -4.86 -15.58
CA ARG A 65 -5.91 -5.20 -16.86
C ARG A 65 -4.45 -5.58 -16.69
N VAL A 66 -3.69 -4.79 -15.93
CA VAL A 66 -2.23 -4.96 -15.84
C VAL A 66 -1.79 -5.97 -14.78
N SER A 67 -2.68 -6.41 -13.87
CA SER A 67 -2.32 -7.33 -12.79
C SER A 67 -3.23 -8.55 -12.73
N LYS A 68 -2.62 -9.72 -12.49
CA LYS A 68 -3.34 -11.01 -12.42
C LYS A 68 -4.13 -11.15 -11.13
N ASN A 69 -3.60 -10.61 -10.02
CA ASN A 69 -4.23 -10.62 -8.71
C ASN A 69 -4.13 -9.24 -8.06
N GLN A 70 -5.09 -8.92 -7.18
CA GLN A 70 -5.16 -7.61 -6.53
C GLN A 70 -5.49 -7.73 -5.05
N ILE A 71 -4.90 -6.85 -4.24
CA ILE A 71 -5.25 -6.55 -2.85
C ILE A 71 -5.49 -5.06 -2.76
N LEU A 72 -6.71 -4.64 -2.39
CA LEU A 72 -7.15 -3.25 -2.41
C LEU A 72 -7.60 -2.83 -1.01
N TRP A 73 -6.80 -1.98 -0.36
CA TRP A 73 -7.11 -1.43 0.96
C TRP A 73 -8.22 -0.38 0.89
N GLY A 74 -9.00 -0.26 1.96
CA GLY A 74 -10.09 0.71 2.05
C GLY A 74 -11.27 0.42 1.13
N PHE A 75 -11.41 -0.80 0.64
CA PHE A 75 -12.42 -1.18 -0.34
C PHE A 75 -13.86 -0.88 0.10
N ASN A 76 -14.11 -0.82 1.39
CA ASN A 76 -15.42 -0.48 1.97
C ASN A 76 -15.90 0.94 1.63
N TYR A 77 -15.02 1.81 1.11
CA TYR A 77 -15.37 3.15 0.64
C TYR A 77 -15.72 3.21 -0.86
N TYR A 78 -15.45 2.15 -1.61
CA TYR A 78 -15.73 2.04 -3.05
C TYR A 78 -16.19 0.63 -3.44
N LEU A 79 -16.97 0.02 -2.55
CA LEU A 79 -17.48 -1.35 -2.67
C LEU A 79 -18.28 -1.57 -3.96
N ASP A 80 -19.07 -0.59 -4.37
CA ASP A 80 -19.93 -0.66 -5.56
C ASP A 80 -19.13 -0.77 -6.89
N LEU A 81 -17.84 -0.48 -6.85
CA LEU A 81 -16.96 -0.56 -8.02
C LEU A 81 -16.21 -1.90 -8.13
N LEU A 82 -16.33 -2.76 -7.12
CA LEU A 82 -15.57 -4.00 -7.06
C LEU A 82 -16.46 -5.22 -7.33
N PRO A 83 -15.92 -6.26 -8.00
CA PRO A 83 -16.64 -7.52 -8.09
C PRO A 83 -16.77 -8.16 -6.71
N SER A 84 -17.78 -9.03 -6.55
CA SER A 84 -17.91 -9.85 -5.35
C SER A 84 -16.65 -10.67 -5.10
N THR A 85 -16.30 -10.90 -3.83
CA THR A 85 -15.14 -11.70 -3.46
C THR A 85 -15.48 -12.64 -2.31
N ASP A 86 -14.81 -13.78 -2.28
CA ASP A 86 -14.82 -14.72 -1.15
C ASP A 86 -13.70 -14.39 -0.12
N SER A 87 -12.95 -13.31 -0.33
CA SER A 87 -11.75 -13.03 0.44
C SER A 87 -11.66 -11.58 0.90
N VAL A 88 -11.61 -11.41 2.21
CA VAL A 88 -11.32 -10.14 2.86
C VAL A 88 -10.11 -10.30 3.77
N ILE A 89 -9.21 -9.34 3.72
CA ILE A 89 -8.08 -9.23 4.63
C ILE A 89 -8.41 -8.18 5.68
N CYS A 90 -8.23 -8.54 6.94
CA CYS A 90 -8.43 -7.63 8.06
C CYS A 90 -7.08 -7.38 8.76
N TRP A 91 -6.68 -6.13 8.90
CA TRP A 91 -5.63 -5.74 9.82
C TRP A 91 -6.25 -5.29 11.14
N TRP A 92 -6.15 -6.14 12.17
CA TRP A 92 -6.59 -5.79 13.50
C TRP A 92 -5.50 -5.00 14.24
N LYS A 93 -5.81 -3.72 14.52
CA LYS A 93 -4.86 -2.72 14.99
C LYS A 93 -4.75 -2.61 16.51
N HIS A 94 -5.62 -3.28 17.25
CA HIS A 94 -5.74 -3.15 18.72
C HIS A 94 -5.89 -1.69 19.19
N GLN A 95 -6.60 -0.88 18.40
CA GLN A 95 -6.92 0.48 18.77
C GLN A 95 -8.25 0.54 19.51
N ASN A 96 -8.33 1.46 20.48
CA ASN A 96 -9.53 1.70 21.27
C ASN A 96 -10.01 3.13 21.07
N GLY A 97 -11.26 3.42 21.43
CA GLY A 97 -11.82 4.77 21.42
C GLY A 97 -12.44 5.15 20.07
N HIS A 98 -12.12 6.35 19.56
CA HIS A 98 -12.75 6.89 18.36
C HIS A 98 -12.14 6.40 17.03
N PHE A 99 -11.10 5.58 17.07
CA PHE A 99 -10.42 5.06 15.89
C PHE A 99 -10.93 3.67 15.54
N SER A 100 -10.99 3.37 14.23
CA SER A 100 -11.32 2.02 13.77
C SER A 100 -10.35 0.99 14.32
N GLU A 101 -10.87 -0.07 14.92
CA GLU A 101 -10.08 -1.18 15.45
C GLU A 101 -9.37 -1.97 14.35
N CYS A 102 -9.90 -1.96 13.13
CA CYS A 102 -9.34 -2.65 11.98
C CYS A 102 -9.39 -1.82 10.70
N GLU A 103 -8.55 -2.21 9.76
CA GLU A 103 -8.61 -1.82 8.35
C GLU A 103 -8.84 -3.06 7.50
N TYR A 104 -9.50 -2.87 6.36
CA TYR A 104 -9.90 -3.96 5.48
C TYR A 104 -9.34 -3.82 4.09
N ALA A 105 -8.96 -4.95 3.49
CA ALA A 105 -8.65 -5.02 2.07
C ALA A 105 -9.49 -6.10 1.39
N TRP A 106 -9.97 -5.78 0.18
CA TRP A 106 -10.53 -6.72 -0.77
C TRP A 106 -9.39 -7.50 -1.43
N SER A 107 -9.61 -8.78 -1.72
CA SER A 107 -8.66 -9.58 -2.47
C SER A 107 -9.34 -10.36 -3.58
N SER A 108 -8.70 -10.41 -4.76
CA SER A 108 -9.11 -11.30 -5.85
C SER A 108 -8.76 -12.75 -5.59
N GLN A 109 -7.79 -13.02 -4.70
CA GLN A 109 -7.40 -14.37 -4.33
C GLN A 109 -8.32 -14.93 -3.24
N LYS A 110 -8.60 -16.23 -3.30
CA LYS A 110 -9.44 -16.92 -2.31
C LYS A 110 -8.72 -17.04 -0.97
N LYS A 111 -9.39 -16.77 0.12
CA LYS A 111 -9.02 -16.98 1.51
C LYS A 111 -8.90 -15.70 2.33
N SER A 112 -9.93 -15.42 3.11
CA SER A 112 -9.91 -14.37 4.13
C SER A 112 -8.88 -14.66 5.21
N ARG A 113 -8.17 -13.60 5.65
CA ARG A 113 -7.12 -13.68 6.66
C ARG A 113 -7.13 -12.48 7.59
N ILE A 114 -6.60 -12.66 8.78
CA ILE A 114 -6.39 -11.59 9.76
C ILE A 114 -4.88 -11.39 9.95
N PHE A 115 -4.44 -10.14 9.83
CA PHE A 115 -3.13 -9.68 10.29
C PHE A 115 -3.31 -9.01 11.65
N ASP A 116 -2.74 -9.61 12.69
CA ASP A 116 -2.83 -9.13 14.06
C ASP A 116 -1.56 -8.37 14.43
N ARG A 117 -1.67 -7.04 14.53
CA ARG A 117 -0.56 -6.18 14.94
C ARG A 117 -1.03 -4.84 15.45
N ALA A 118 -0.70 -4.54 16.70
CA ALA A 118 -1.03 -3.27 17.32
C ALA A 118 -0.41 -2.08 16.54
N TYR A 119 -1.26 -1.09 16.24
CA TYR A 119 -0.88 0.11 15.50
C TYR A 119 0.28 0.89 16.15
N GLN A 120 0.32 0.97 17.48
CA GLN A 120 1.33 1.72 18.25
C GLN A 120 2.76 1.23 18.01
N LYS A 121 2.95 -0.03 17.63
CA LYS A 121 4.28 -0.60 17.37
C LYS A 121 5.02 0.05 16.20
N ASP A 122 4.31 0.72 15.30
CA ASP A 122 4.86 1.24 14.05
C ASP A 122 4.70 2.77 13.89
N GLN A 123 4.49 3.48 15.03
CA GLN A 123 4.22 4.93 15.03
C GLN A 123 5.49 5.81 14.95
N PHE A 124 6.65 5.24 15.20
CA PHE A 124 7.90 5.99 15.21
C PHE A 124 8.36 6.30 13.77
N ASN A 125 8.81 7.55 13.55
CA ASN A 125 9.38 8.01 12.27
C ASN A 125 8.42 7.90 11.06
N LYS A 126 7.14 8.20 11.26
CA LYS A 126 6.20 8.29 10.14
C LYS A 126 6.56 9.42 9.18
N ILE A 127 6.60 9.09 7.90
CA ILE A 127 6.78 10.04 6.80
C ILE A 127 5.49 10.28 6.00
N HIS A 128 4.43 9.49 6.29
CA HIS A 128 3.13 9.59 5.64
C HIS A 128 2.00 9.42 6.67
N PRO A 129 0.88 10.18 6.60
CA PRO A 129 -0.17 10.16 7.64
C PRO A 129 -0.85 8.80 7.78
N THR A 130 -1.05 8.08 6.69
CA THR A 130 -1.69 6.76 6.66
C THR A 130 -0.68 5.62 6.50
N GLN A 131 0.58 5.84 6.88
CA GLN A 131 1.64 4.85 6.74
C GLN A 131 1.27 3.50 7.36
N LYS A 132 1.24 2.47 6.54
CA LYS A 132 1.07 1.09 6.97
C LYS A 132 2.42 0.46 7.39
N PRO A 133 2.42 -0.52 8.30
CA PRO A 133 3.64 -1.20 8.74
C PRO A 133 4.33 -1.98 7.63
N VAL A 134 5.67 -1.97 7.59
CA VAL A 134 6.45 -2.87 6.71
C VAL A 134 6.07 -4.33 6.96
N LYS A 135 5.86 -4.72 8.22
CA LYS A 135 5.47 -6.08 8.62
C LYS A 135 4.13 -6.53 8.04
N LEU A 136 3.19 -5.61 7.77
CA LEU A 136 1.94 -5.91 7.09
C LEU A 136 2.22 -6.33 5.64
N TYR A 137 3.05 -5.58 4.93
CA TYR A 137 3.41 -5.90 3.54
C TYR A 137 4.25 -7.18 3.45
N GLU A 138 5.19 -7.40 4.36
CA GLU A 138 5.92 -8.68 4.43
C GLU A 138 4.96 -9.85 4.62
N TRP A 139 3.98 -9.71 5.51
CA TRP A 139 2.96 -10.74 5.73
C TRP A 139 2.07 -10.95 4.49
N LEU A 140 1.68 -9.88 3.79
CA LEU A 140 0.91 -9.98 2.55
C LEU A 140 1.70 -10.73 1.48
N LEU A 141 2.96 -10.36 1.26
CA LEU A 141 3.83 -11.02 0.28
C LEU A 141 4.00 -12.51 0.60
N MET A 142 4.30 -12.87 1.84
CA MET A 142 4.44 -14.28 2.25
C MET A 142 3.16 -15.11 2.10
N ASN A 143 1.98 -14.49 2.10
CA ASN A 143 0.70 -15.20 2.04
C ASN A 143 0.04 -15.18 0.65
N TYR A 144 0.36 -14.19 -0.19
CA TYR A 144 -0.36 -13.93 -1.43
C TYR A 144 0.54 -13.85 -2.67
N ALA A 145 1.87 -13.76 -2.51
CA ALA A 145 2.84 -13.78 -3.59
C ALA A 145 3.67 -15.07 -3.57
N LYS A 146 4.33 -15.36 -4.69
CA LYS A 146 5.25 -16.48 -4.88
C LYS A 146 6.60 -15.95 -5.31
N GLU A 147 7.66 -16.72 -5.11
CA GLU A 147 8.99 -16.39 -5.61
C GLU A 147 8.95 -16.11 -7.12
N GLY A 148 9.56 -15.00 -7.53
CA GLY A 148 9.56 -14.54 -8.92
C GLY A 148 8.36 -13.67 -9.31
N ASP A 149 7.34 -13.50 -8.45
CA ASP A 149 6.24 -12.60 -8.72
C ASP A 149 6.71 -11.14 -8.76
N ARG A 150 6.25 -10.40 -9.77
CA ARG A 150 6.43 -8.95 -9.91
C ARG A 150 5.25 -8.22 -9.28
N ILE A 151 5.55 -7.35 -8.34
CA ILE A 151 4.57 -6.64 -7.52
C ILE A 151 4.34 -5.22 -8.05
N LEU A 152 3.09 -4.75 -7.99
CA LEU A 152 2.71 -3.38 -8.34
C LEU A 152 2.11 -2.67 -7.11
N ASP A 153 2.56 -1.43 -6.86
CA ASP A 153 1.89 -0.48 -5.98
C ASP A 153 1.72 0.86 -6.69
N THR A 154 0.49 1.25 -6.95
CA THR A 154 0.14 2.50 -7.66
C THR A 154 0.08 3.73 -6.77
N HIS A 155 0.15 3.55 -5.43
CA HIS A 155 0.04 4.61 -4.43
C HIS A 155 1.06 4.38 -3.32
N LEU A 156 2.35 4.50 -3.66
CA LEU A 156 3.49 4.09 -2.85
C LEU A 156 3.51 4.72 -1.45
N GLY A 157 3.08 5.97 -1.32
CA GLY A 157 3.02 6.72 -0.07
C GLY A 157 4.34 6.70 0.69
N SER A 158 4.38 5.99 1.82
CA SER A 158 5.59 5.88 2.66
C SER A 158 6.65 4.91 2.16
N GLY A 159 6.41 4.15 1.09
CA GLY A 159 7.33 3.11 0.60
C GLY A 159 7.48 1.89 1.51
N SER A 160 6.54 1.63 2.40
CA SER A 160 6.61 0.46 3.30
C SER A 160 6.64 -0.86 2.52
N ILE A 161 5.91 -0.95 1.40
CA ILE A 161 5.93 -2.12 0.51
C ILE A 161 7.29 -2.28 -0.17
N ALA A 162 7.97 -1.19 -0.54
CA ALA A 162 9.28 -1.25 -1.17
C ALA A 162 10.33 -1.87 -0.24
N ILE A 163 10.27 -1.52 1.05
CA ILE A 163 11.12 -2.14 2.08
C ILE A 163 10.77 -3.62 2.25
N ALA A 164 9.48 -3.98 2.26
CA ALA A 164 9.04 -5.38 2.39
C ALA A 164 9.51 -6.22 1.20
N CYS A 165 9.34 -5.73 -0.04
CA CYS A 165 9.81 -6.39 -1.26
C CYS A 165 11.35 -6.55 -1.25
N HIS A 166 12.08 -5.50 -0.83
CA HIS A 166 13.54 -5.61 -0.67
C HIS A 166 13.94 -6.71 0.34
N ASN A 167 13.26 -6.78 1.49
CA ASN A 167 13.56 -7.76 2.54
C ASN A 167 13.31 -9.20 2.10
N LEU A 168 12.31 -9.41 1.26
CA LEU A 168 11.86 -10.75 0.83
C LEU A 168 12.31 -11.12 -0.59
N GLY A 169 13.01 -10.22 -1.29
CA GLY A 169 13.57 -10.49 -2.62
C GLY A 169 12.54 -10.42 -3.77
N PHE A 170 11.42 -9.73 -3.59
CA PHE A 170 10.45 -9.51 -4.65
C PHE A 170 10.82 -8.33 -5.55
N ASP A 171 10.45 -8.42 -6.83
CA ASP A 171 10.48 -7.30 -7.75
C ASP A 171 9.26 -6.41 -7.52
N LEU A 172 9.47 -5.09 -7.49
CA LEU A 172 8.40 -4.10 -7.26
C LEU A 172 8.49 -2.97 -8.28
N VAL A 173 7.33 -2.55 -8.77
CA VAL A 173 7.12 -1.21 -9.35
C VAL A 173 6.22 -0.43 -8.41
N GLY A 174 6.67 0.76 -7.99
CA GLY A 174 5.92 1.68 -7.14
C GLY A 174 5.75 3.04 -7.80
N CYS A 175 4.50 3.56 -7.87
CA CYS A 175 4.20 4.91 -8.36
C CYS A 175 3.78 5.81 -7.19
N GLU A 176 4.25 7.06 -7.21
CA GLU A 176 3.84 8.11 -6.26
C GLU A 176 3.73 9.43 -7.00
N LEU A 177 2.57 10.07 -6.90
CA LEU A 177 2.28 11.33 -7.57
C LEU A 177 2.93 12.51 -6.85
N ASP A 178 2.84 12.53 -5.51
CA ASP A 178 3.39 13.62 -4.69
C ASP A 178 4.92 13.49 -4.60
N THR A 179 5.63 14.50 -5.10
CA THR A 179 7.10 14.50 -5.17
C THR A 179 7.76 14.46 -3.78
N ASP A 180 7.15 15.09 -2.77
CA ASP A 180 7.71 15.10 -1.42
C ASP A 180 7.58 13.72 -0.77
N TYR A 181 6.43 13.05 -0.91
CA TYR A 181 6.24 11.67 -0.48
C TYR A 181 7.13 10.71 -1.26
N PHE A 182 7.26 10.87 -2.56
CA PHE A 182 8.16 10.07 -3.39
C PHE A 182 9.61 10.16 -2.89
N ASN A 183 10.12 11.38 -2.70
CA ASN A 183 11.49 11.60 -2.23
C ASN A 183 11.70 11.04 -0.82
N ALA A 184 10.71 11.20 0.07
CA ALA A 184 10.77 10.65 1.42
C ALA A 184 10.77 9.12 1.43
N ALA A 185 9.93 8.48 0.60
CA ALA A 185 9.87 7.03 0.45
C ALA A 185 11.18 6.47 -0.12
N LYS A 186 11.73 7.10 -1.17
CA LYS A 186 13.00 6.73 -1.79
C LYS A 186 14.15 6.81 -0.78
N LYS A 187 14.27 7.92 -0.07
CA LYS A 187 15.28 8.11 0.99
C LYS A 187 15.15 7.05 2.09
N ARG A 188 13.92 6.73 2.50
CA ARG A 188 13.66 5.70 3.51
C ARG A 188 14.10 4.32 3.05
N LEU A 189 13.86 3.96 1.79
CA LEU A 189 14.33 2.71 1.19
C LEU A 189 15.86 2.66 1.15
N GLU A 190 16.53 3.72 0.65
CA GLU A 190 17.97 3.83 0.59
C GLU A 190 18.64 3.69 1.96
N GLN A 191 18.09 4.36 2.99
CA GLN A 191 18.53 4.23 4.37
C GLN A 191 18.38 2.79 4.89
N HIS A 192 17.28 2.12 4.57
CA HIS A 192 17.05 0.73 4.95
C HIS A 192 18.05 -0.21 4.26
N GLN A 193 18.31 -0.01 2.97
CA GLN A 193 19.25 -0.80 2.19
C GLN A 193 20.69 -0.63 2.66
N SER A 194 21.05 0.57 3.15
CA SER A 194 22.41 0.87 3.66
C SER A 194 22.68 0.31 5.06
N GLN A 195 21.65 -0.14 5.79
CA GLN A 195 21.85 -0.77 7.10
C GLN A 195 22.56 -2.11 6.95
N LEU A 196 23.72 -2.25 7.62
CA LEU A 196 24.45 -3.50 7.68
C LEU A 196 23.52 -4.57 8.30
N ARG A 197 23.19 -5.60 7.54
CA ARG A 197 22.52 -6.79 8.09
C ARG A 197 23.55 -7.52 8.94
N ILE A 198 23.46 -7.41 10.25
CA ILE A 198 24.22 -8.28 11.17
C ILE A 198 23.61 -9.67 11.00
N PRO A 199 24.39 -10.69 10.57
CA PRO A 199 23.87 -12.05 10.51
C PRO A 199 23.45 -12.45 11.93
N MET A 200 22.19 -12.85 12.10
CA MET A 200 21.80 -13.51 13.35
C MET A 200 22.54 -14.83 13.43
N GLN A 201 23.40 -14.96 14.43
CA GLN A 201 24.09 -16.21 14.79
C GLN A 201 23.09 -17.21 15.38
#